data_78600e5bef95072c2efb0ebd2527768f
#
_entry.id   78600e5bef95072c2efb0ebd2527768f
#
_cell.length_a   1.000
_cell.length_b   1.000
_cell.length_c   1.000
_cell.angle_alpha   90.00
_cell.angle_beta   90.00
_cell.angle_gamma   90.00
#
_symmetry.space_group_name_H-M   'P 1'
#
loop_
_entity.id
_entity.type
_entity.pdbx_description
1 polymer ?
#
loop_
_entity_poly.entity_id
_entity_poly.type
_entity_poly.pdbx_seq_one_letter_code
_entity_poly.pdbx_strand_id
1 'polypeptide(L)'
;MEQASHAAQCALYIQYQARLPPRSPRFYWPDDLYLLAAQSTLDTILFDGSENDSCEEYDRAFLKHLIKRLEHAVEGCTEENAKSLGFKLEDIAIDDALLFRYMALISLPEECSFVGAKTPHVLTTRHYFPVPTRNKHKLLGSAESIVLREDGAAISQGTTGLKTWEASLRLG
;
A
#
# COMPACT_ATOMS: atom_id res chain seq x y z
N MET A 1 -14.95 13.50 9.93
CA MET A 1 -14.43 13.09 8.61
C MET A 1 -12.92 12.98 8.59
N GLU A 2 -12.17 13.95 9.05
CA GLU A 2 -10.70 13.93 9.13
C GLU A 2 -10.15 12.68 9.86
N GLN A 3 -10.76 12.28 10.97
CA GLN A 3 -10.37 11.10 11.71
C GLN A 3 -10.58 9.79 10.93
N ALA A 4 -11.63 9.71 10.11
CA ALA A 4 -11.92 8.54 9.28
C ALA A 4 -10.99 8.47 8.06
N SER A 5 -10.66 9.61 7.44
CA SER A 5 -9.64 9.71 6.39
C SER A 5 -8.27 9.29 6.92
N HIS A 6 -7.87 9.74 8.10
CA HIS A 6 -6.63 9.33 8.75
C HIS A 6 -6.61 7.81 9.04
N ALA A 7 -7.73 7.24 9.50
CA ALA A 7 -7.83 5.79 9.70
C ALA A 7 -7.64 5.00 8.39
N ALA A 8 -8.21 5.51 7.28
CA ALA A 8 -8.02 4.93 5.95
C ALA A 8 -6.55 4.97 5.51
N GLN A 9 -5.88 6.11 5.71
CA GLN A 9 -4.45 6.26 5.43
C GLN A 9 -3.60 5.27 6.23
N CYS A 10 -3.85 5.16 7.55
CA CYS A 10 -3.16 4.22 8.42
C CYS A 10 -3.37 2.77 7.97
N ALA A 11 -4.61 2.40 7.66
CA ALA A 11 -4.94 1.04 7.23
C ALA A 11 -4.22 0.67 5.93
N LEU A 12 -4.23 1.56 4.93
CA LEU A 12 -3.53 1.34 3.67
C LEU A 12 -2.01 1.29 3.86
N TYR A 13 -1.46 2.22 4.65
CA TYR A 13 -0.03 2.28 4.92
C TYR A 13 0.49 0.99 5.56
N ILE A 14 -0.17 0.50 6.61
CA ILE A 14 0.23 -0.74 7.31
C ILE A 14 0.23 -1.93 6.35
N GLN A 15 -0.81 -2.08 5.56
CA GLN A 15 -0.97 -3.19 4.62
C GLN A 15 0.02 -3.10 3.46
N TYR A 16 0.26 -1.88 2.96
CA TYR A 16 1.26 -1.62 1.92
C TYR A 16 2.67 -1.97 2.39
N GLN A 17 3.05 -1.54 3.59
CA GLN A 17 4.34 -1.82 4.19
C GLN A 17 4.55 -3.32 4.46
N ALA A 18 3.50 -4.01 4.86
CA ALA A 18 3.50 -5.46 5.04
C ALA A 18 3.45 -6.24 3.70
N ARG A 19 3.41 -5.53 2.56
CA ARG A 19 3.33 -6.13 1.21
C ARG A 19 2.17 -7.12 1.07
N LEU A 20 1.05 -6.86 1.73
CA LEU A 20 -0.14 -7.69 1.57
C LEU A 20 -0.63 -7.62 0.13
N PRO A 21 -0.88 -8.76 -0.55
CA PRO A 21 -1.37 -8.74 -1.92
C PRO A 21 -2.72 -8.00 -2.02
N PRO A 22 -2.86 -6.96 -2.88
CA PRO A 22 -4.08 -6.14 -2.95
C PRO A 22 -5.35 -6.91 -3.35
N ARG A 23 -5.18 -8.10 -3.95
CA ARG A 23 -6.27 -9.03 -4.31
C ARG A 23 -6.61 -10.02 -3.20
N SER A 24 -5.82 -10.07 -2.16
CA SER A 24 -6.07 -10.99 -1.06
C SER A 24 -7.38 -10.62 -0.35
N PRO A 25 -8.21 -11.60 0.05
CA PRO A 25 -9.37 -11.34 0.90
C PRO A 25 -8.99 -10.78 2.28
N ARG A 26 -7.71 -10.86 2.64
CA ARG A 26 -7.16 -10.27 3.87
C ARG A 26 -6.81 -8.80 3.72
N PHE A 27 -6.72 -8.29 2.48
CA PHE A 27 -6.45 -6.88 2.23
C PHE A 27 -7.74 -6.10 2.49
N TYR A 28 -7.72 -5.27 3.51
CA TYR A 28 -8.85 -4.39 3.83
C TYR A 28 -8.76 -3.11 3.00
N TRP A 29 -9.73 -2.91 2.13
CA TRP A 29 -9.92 -1.65 1.43
C TRP A 29 -10.87 -0.77 2.23
N PRO A 30 -10.48 0.46 2.60
CA PRO A 30 -11.41 1.42 3.20
C PRO A 30 -12.60 1.70 2.28
N ASP A 31 -13.67 2.23 2.87
CA ASP A 31 -14.82 2.70 2.13
C ASP A 31 -14.43 3.75 1.08
N ASP A 32 -15.09 3.72 -0.07
CA ASP A 32 -14.76 4.55 -1.23
C ASP A 32 -14.74 6.05 -0.89
N LEU A 33 -15.66 6.51 -0.02
CA LEU A 33 -15.70 7.91 0.42
C LEU A 33 -14.45 8.30 1.22
N TYR A 34 -13.96 7.40 2.07
CA TYR A 34 -12.74 7.65 2.84
C TYR A 34 -11.49 7.53 1.99
N LEU A 35 -11.50 6.72 0.94
CA LEU A 35 -10.43 6.68 -0.06
C LEU A 35 -10.33 8.00 -0.82
N LEU A 36 -11.46 8.56 -1.28
CA LEU A 36 -11.50 9.88 -1.91
C LEU A 36 -10.96 10.98 -1.00
N ALA A 37 -11.33 10.96 0.29
CA ALA A 37 -10.83 11.92 1.27
C ALA A 37 -9.32 11.76 1.57
N ALA A 38 -8.78 10.57 1.42
CA ALA A 38 -7.40 10.23 1.77
C ALA A 38 -6.41 10.42 0.60
N GLN A 39 -6.88 10.37 -0.65
CA GLN A 39 -6.03 10.22 -1.84
C GLN A 39 -4.96 11.29 -2.01
N SER A 40 -5.24 12.54 -1.67
CA SER A 40 -4.31 13.67 -1.85
C SER A 40 -2.98 13.53 -1.08
N THR A 41 -2.94 12.67 -0.09
CA THR A 41 -1.74 12.42 0.72
C THR A 41 -1.17 11.01 0.53
N LEU A 42 -1.90 10.12 -0.14
CA LEU A 42 -1.48 8.73 -0.28
C LEU A 42 -0.18 8.58 -1.06
N ASP A 43 0.05 9.39 -2.10
CA ASP A 43 1.31 9.36 -2.85
C ASP A 43 2.51 9.61 -1.92
N THR A 44 2.46 10.67 -1.14
CA THR A 44 3.54 11.00 -0.19
C THR A 44 3.67 9.96 0.91
N ILE A 45 2.55 9.49 1.47
CA ILE A 45 2.58 8.54 2.60
C ILE A 45 3.13 7.17 2.19
N LEU A 46 2.73 6.68 1.01
CA LEU A 46 3.07 5.33 0.58
C LEU A 46 4.42 5.26 -0.13
N PHE A 47 4.79 6.31 -0.87
CA PHE A 47 5.91 6.28 -1.80
C PHE A 47 7.01 7.29 -1.48
N ASP A 48 6.94 8.02 -0.38
CA ASP A 48 8.03 8.86 0.10
C ASP A 48 9.19 7.96 0.58
N GLY A 49 10.11 7.72 -0.35
CA GLY A 49 11.12 6.65 -0.38
C GLY A 49 12.11 6.55 0.79
N SER A 50 11.86 7.20 1.92
CA SER A 50 12.78 7.21 3.07
C SER A 50 12.80 5.90 3.87
N GLU A 51 11.78 5.05 3.73
CA GLU A 51 11.65 3.85 4.55
C GLU A 51 11.45 2.52 3.75
N ASN A 52 11.31 2.59 2.43
CA ASN A 52 10.94 1.43 1.62
C ASN A 52 11.97 1.07 0.55
N ASP A 53 12.37 -0.20 0.55
CA ASP A 53 12.88 -0.81 -0.66
C ASP A 53 11.72 -0.89 -1.67
N SER A 54 11.78 -0.11 -2.73
CA SER A 54 10.76 -0.12 -3.79
C SER A 54 10.66 -1.52 -4.40
N CYS A 55 9.45 -2.04 -4.48
CA CYS A 55 9.15 -3.27 -5.21
C CYS A 55 8.17 -2.92 -6.33
N GLU A 56 8.70 -2.58 -7.49
CA GLU A 56 7.93 -2.06 -8.63
C GLU A 56 6.76 -2.97 -9.02
N GLU A 57 6.93 -4.28 -8.94
CA GLU A 57 5.87 -5.24 -9.25
C GLU A 57 4.70 -5.12 -8.27
N TYR A 58 5.01 -5.03 -6.97
CA TYR A 58 4.01 -4.84 -5.94
C TYR A 58 3.35 -3.47 -6.05
N ASP A 59 4.14 -2.42 -6.25
CA ASP A 59 3.67 -1.04 -6.36
C ASP A 59 2.73 -0.87 -7.57
N ARG A 60 3.07 -1.48 -8.71
CA ARG A 60 2.23 -1.55 -9.90
C ARG A 60 0.90 -2.26 -9.62
N ALA A 61 0.95 -3.42 -8.96
CA ALA A 61 -0.25 -4.16 -8.60
C ALA A 61 -1.12 -3.39 -7.60
N PHE A 62 -0.53 -2.79 -6.60
CA PHE A 62 -1.24 -2.00 -5.59
C PHE A 62 -1.91 -0.77 -6.20
N LEU A 63 -1.17 0.04 -6.97
CA LEU A 63 -1.72 1.25 -7.61
C LEU A 63 -2.83 0.92 -8.60
N LYS A 64 -2.69 -0.16 -9.37
CA LYS A 64 -3.76 -0.63 -10.25
C LYS A 64 -5.08 -0.86 -9.52
N HIS A 65 -5.01 -1.47 -8.33
CA HIS A 65 -6.20 -1.71 -7.52
C HIS A 65 -6.73 -0.46 -6.84
N LEU A 66 -5.84 0.39 -6.34
CA LEU A 66 -6.20 1.67 -5.72
C LEU A 66 -6.92 2.58 -6.73
N ILE A 67 -6.34 2.77 -7.93
CA ILE A 67 -6.92 3.62 -8.98
C ILE A 67 -8.28 3.10 -9.39
N LYS A 68 -8.42 1.79 -9.63
CA LYS A 68 -9.71 1.19 -9.97
C LYS A 68 -10.79 1.45 -8.90
N ARG A 69 -10.40 1.44 -7.63
CA ARG A 69 -11.31 1.77 -6.53
C ARG A 69 -11.67 3.25 -6.49
N LEU A 70 -10.69 4.11 -6.73
CA LEU A 70 -10.91 5.55 -6.82
C LEU A 70 -11.80 5.92 -8.01
N GLU A 71 -11.63 5.26 -9.18
CA GLU A 71 -12.53 5.40 -10.32
C GLU A 71 -13.97 5.09 -9.94
N HIS A 72 -14.18 3.93 -9.30
CA HIS A 72 -15.49 3.54 -8.82
C HIS A 72 -16.07 4.53 -7.79
N ALA A 73 -15.22 5.03 -6.89
CA ALA A 73 -15.61 6.01 -5.90
C ALA A 73 -16.01 7.37 -6.51
N VAL A 74 -15.29 7.82 -7.55
CA VAL A 74 -15.61 9.04 -8.31
C VAL A 74 -16.93 8.87 -9.05
N GLU A 75 -17.12 7.75 -9.77
CA GLU A 75 -18.35 7.45 -10.50
C GLU A 75 -19.59 7.35 -9.59
N GLY A 76 -19.42 6.78 -8.39
CA GLY A 76 -20.49 6.62 -7.41
C GLY A 76 -20.69 7.82 -6.48
N CYS A 77 -19.89 8.90 -6.63
CA CYS A 77 -19.97 10.03 -5.74
C CYS A 77 -21.24 10.87 -6.01
N THR A 78 -22.01 11.13 -4.96
CA THR A 78 -23.19 12.00 -5.01
C THR A 78 -22.84 13.42 -4.57
N GLU A 79 -23.71 14.40 -4.88
CA GLU A 79 -23.54 15.78 -4.39
C GLU A 79 -23.47 15.86 -2.86
N GLU A 80 -24.22 15.03 -2.15
CA GLU A 80 -24.18 14.98 -0.69
C GLU A 80 -22.82 14.48 -0.19
N ASN A 81 -22.27 13.46 -0.84
CA ASN A 81 -20.96 12.91 -0.54
C ASN A 81 -19.86 13.92 -0.83
N ALA A 82 -19.87 14.55 -2.00
CA ALA A 82 -18.92 15.59 -2.38
C ALA A 82 -18.94 16.74 -1.37
N LYS A 83 -20.13 17.23 -1.02
CA LYS A 83 -20.32 18.29 -0.02
C LYS A 83 -19.82 17.87 1.38
N SER A 84 -20.03 16.61 1.75
CA SER A 84 -19.52 16.09 3.03
C SER A 84 -17.99 16.02 3.07
N LEU A 85 -17.36 15.85 1.93
CA LEU A 85 -15.89 15.92 1.76
C LEU A 85 -15.35 17.35 1.67
N GLY A 86 -16.22 18.34 1.51
CA GLY A 86 -15.86 19.76 1.34
C GLY A 86 -15.52 20.15 -0.09
N PHE A 87 -15.89 19.32 -1.08
CA PHE A 87 -15.67 19.53 -2.51
C PHE A 87 -17.00 19.78 -3.23
N LYS A 88 -16.92 20.36 -4.43
CA LYS A 88 -18.00 20.30 -5.38
C LYS A 88 -17.91 19.00 -6.17
N LEU A 89 -19.06 18.49 -6.63
CA LEU A 89 -19.07 17.25 -7.40
C LEU A 89 -18.20 17.31 -8.66
N GLU A 90 -18.16 18.47 -9.32
CA GLU A 90 -17.36 18.75 -10.50
C GLU A 90 -15.82 18.74 -10.26
N ASP A 91 -15.41 18.92 -9.00
CA ASP A 91 -13.99 18.93 -8.59
C ASP A 91 -13.53 17.54 -8.10
N ILE A 92 -14.44 16.57 -8.04
CA ILE A 92 -14.10 15.21 -7.59
C ILE A 92 -13.42 14.46 -8.74
N ALA A 93 -12.14 14.23 -8.58
CA ALA A 93 -11.31 13.50 -9.52
C ALA A 93 -10.27 12.64 -8.77
N ILE A 94 -9.61 11.77 -9.50
CA ILE A 94 -8.46 11.04 -8.96
C ILE A 94 -7.25 11.99 -8.90
N ASP A 95 -6.48 11.87 -7.82
CA ASP A 95 -5.28 12.68 -7.63
C ASP A 95 -4.24 12.41 -8.72
N ASP A 96 -3.76 13.48 -9.34
CA ASP A 96 -2.83 13.42 -10.46
C ASP A 96 -1.50 12.76 -10.08
N ALA A 97 -1.01 12.94 -8.85
CA ALA A 97 0.25 12.33 -8.41
C ALA A 97 0.17 10.80 -8.43
N LEU A 98 -0.96 10.23 -7.99
CA LEU A 98 -1.19 8.79 -8.06
C LEU A 98 -1.27 8.28 -9.50
N LEU A 99 -1.94 9.02 -10.39
CA LEU A 99 -2.03 8.69 -11.81
C LEU A 99 -0.66 8.74 -12.49
N PHE A 100 0.11 9.82 -12.29
CA PHE A 100 1.46 9.95 -12.84
C PHE A 100 2.39 8.84 -12.37
N ARG A 101 2.33 8.49 -11.09
CA ARG A 101 3.13 7.38 -10.54
C ARG A 101 2.74 6.05 -11.17
N TYR A 102 1.46 5.77 -11.31
CA TYR A 102 1.00 4.55 -11.97
C TYR A 102 1.44 4.48 -13.42
N MET A 103 1.28 5.60 -14.17
CA MET A 103 1.73 5.68 -15.57
C MET A 103 3.24 5.46 -15.69
N ALA A 104 4.05 6.02 -14.79
CA ALA A 104 5.48 5.77 -14.76
C ALA A 104 5.78 4.28 -14.59
N LEU A 105 5.13 3.60 -13.63
CA LEU A 105 5.35 2.18 -13.36
C LEU A 105 4.92 1.25 -14.50
N ILE A 106 3.82 1.56 -15.20
CA ILE A 106 3.39 0.74 -16.36
C ILE A 106 4.22 0.99 -17.60
N SER A 107 4.90 2.16 -17.68
CA SER A 107 5.79 2.49 -18.79
C SER A 107 7.17 1.84 -18.67
N LEU A 108 7.52 1.30 -17.49
CA LEU A 108 8.74 0.53 -17.33
C LEU A 108 8.60 -0.78 -18.14
N PRO A 109 9.64 -1.15 -18.91
CA PRO A 109 9.63 -2.42 -19.62
C PRO A 109 9.44 -3.54 -18.60
N GLU A 110 8.53 -4.46 -18.87
CA GLU A 110 8.51 -5.71 -18.13
C GLU A 110 9.87 -6.36 -18.37
N GLU A 111 10.69 -6.45 -17.33
CA GLU A 111 11.90 -7.26 -17.42
C GLU A 111 11.43 -8.65 -17.79
N CYS A 112 11.61 -9.00 -19.08
CA CYS A 112 11.35 -10.33 -19.56
C CYS A 112 12.17 -11.29 -18.71
N SER A 113 11.52 -11.95 -17.79
CA SER A 113 12.11 -13.03 -17.00
C SER A 113 12.44 -14.16 -17.95
N PHE A 114 13.53 -14.00 -18.72
CA PHE A 114 14.13 -15.15 -19.38
C PHE A 114 14.47 -16.16 -18.29
N VAL A 115 13.83 -17.30 -18.39
CA VAL A 115 14.05 -18.47 -17.55
C VAL A 115 15.57 -18.66 -17.38
N GLY A 116 16.13 -18.31 -16.22
CA GLY A 116 17.51 -18.63 -15.93
C GLY A 116 18.26 -17.82 -14.90
N ALA A 117 17.91 -16.60 -14.62
CA ALA A 117 18.66 -15.77 -13.65
C ALA A 117 17.75 -14.74 -12.95
N LYS A 118 16.76 -15.19 -12.19
CA LYS A 118 16.21 -14.32 -11.16
C LYS A 118 17.27 -14.22 -10.07
N THR A 119 17.97 -13.09 -10.02
CA THR A 119 18.60 -12.68 -8.77
C THR A 119 17.54 -12.78 -7.69
N PRO A 120 17.83 -13.43 -6.56
CA PRO A 120 16.87 -13.54 -5.48
C PRO A 120 16.42 -12.12 -5.11
N HIS A 121 15.17 -11.79 -5.41
CA HIS A 121 14.59 -10.51 -4.98
C HIS A 121 14.37 -10.63 -3.47
N VAL A 122 15.21 -9.96 -2.71
CA VAL A 122 14.98 -9.81 -1.28
C VAL A 122 13.76 -8.91 -1.12
N LEU A 123 12.69 -9.47 -0.59
CA LEU A 123 11.50 -8.73 -0.28
C LEU A 123 11.62 -8.18 1.13
N THR A 124 11.59 -6.86 1.27
CA THR A 124 11.54 -6.21 2.58
C THR A 124 10.09 -5.90 2.93
N THR A 125 9.62 -6.42 4.05
CA THR A 125 8.30 -6.14 4.60
C THR A 125 8.45 -5.50 5.96
N ARG A 126 7.52 -4.59 6.31
CA ARG A 126 7.48 -3.95 7.62
C ARG A 126 6.12 -4.16 8.26
N HIS A 127 6.12 -4.73 9.43
CA HIS A 127 4.92 -4.98 10.23
C HIS A 127 4.87 -4.05 11.43
N TYR A 128 3.76 -3.38 11.63
CA TYR A 128 3.55 -2.43 12.72
C TYR A 128 2.68 -3.03 13.82
N PHE A 129 3.09 -2.78 15.05
CA PHE A 129 2.38 -3.22 16.26
C PHE A 129 2.03 -2.02 17.13
N PRO A 130 0.79 -1.90 17.61
CA PRO A 130 0.43 -0.88 18.58
C PRO A 130 1.11 -1.18 19.93
N VAL A 131 2.03 -0.35 20.34
CA VAL A 131 2.73 -0.49 21.63
C VAL A 131 2.74 0.86 22.34
N PRO A 132 2.62 0.89 23.68
CA PRO A 132 2.78 2.10 24.45
C PRO A 132 4.27 2.49 24.53
N THR A 133 4.81 3.05 23.43
CA THR A 133 6.24 3.41 23.36
C THR A 133 6.48 4.91 23.34
N ARG A 134 7.73 5.29 23.66
CA ARG A 134 8.21 6.67 23.57
C ARG A 134 8.39 7.16 22.13
N ASN A 135 8.55 6.25 21.17
CA ASN A 135 8.75 6.58 19.78
C ASN A 135 7.40 6.75 19.09
N LYS A 136 7.15 7.94 18.56
CA LYS A 136 5.95 8.25 17.78
C LYS A 136 6.25 8.11 16.30
N HIS A 137 5.53 7.23 15.64
CA HIS A 137 5.52 7.17 14.18
C HIS A 137 4.72 8.37 13.63
N LYS A 138 5.21 9.01 12.57
CA LYS A 138 4.58 10.21 11.97
C LYS A 138 3.09 10.03 11.66
N LEU A 139 2.71 8.87 11.14
CA LEU A 139 1.33 8.54 10.77
C LEU A 139 0.61 7.70 11.84
N LEU A 140 1.30 6.70 12.42
CA LEU A 140 0.68 5.68 13.27
C LEU A 140 0.72 6.01 14.78
N GLY A 141 1.27 7.18 15.16
CA GLY A 141 1.41 7.55 16.57
C GLY A 141 2.33 6.61 17.33
N SER A 142 1.83 5.96 18.39
CA SER A 142 2.61 5.00 19.18
C SER A 142 2.54 3.62 18.52
N ALA A 143 3.50 3.32 17.65
CA ALA A 143 3.65 2.01 17.03
C ALA A 143 5.12 1.63 16.92
N GLU A 144 5.41 0.36 17.12
CA GLU A 144 6.70 -0.24 16.83
C GLU A 144 6.61 -1.04 15.54
N SER A 145 7.74 -1.21 14.85
CA SER A 145 7.77 -1.98 13.63
C SER A 145 8.87 -3.03 13.66
N ILE A 146 8.59 -4.17 13.04
CA ILE A 146 9.57 -5.21 12.74
C ILE A 146 9.77 -5.21 11.23
N VAL A 147 11.02 -5.12 10.81
CA VAL A 147 11.42 -5.22 9.41
C VAL A 147 11.87 -6.65 9.15
N LEU A 148 11.23 -7.32 8.20
CA LEU A 148 11.57 -8.65 7.77
C LEU A 148 12.14 -8.57 6.36
N ARG A 149 13.25 -9.29 6.14
CA ARG A 149 13.83 -9.48 4.81
C ARG A 149 13.65 -10.93 4.42
N GLU A 150 12.92 -11.17 3.36
CA GLU A 150 12.55 -12.49 2.91
C GLU A 150 13.06 -12.73 1.48
N ASP A 151 13.45 -13.97 1.18
CA ASP A 151 13.70 -14.36 -0.19
C ASP A 151 12.35 -14.49 -0.93
N GLY A 152 12.18 -13.72 -2.00
CA GLY A 152 10.97 -13.76 -2.83
C GLY A 152 10.77 -15.10 -3.55
N ALA A 153 11.82 -15.92 -3.66
CA ALA A 153 11.73 -17.23 -4.27
C ALA A 153 11.04 -18.22 -3.32
N ALA A 154 10.09 -19.01 -3.85
CA ALA A 154 9.43 -20.06 -3.08
C ALA A 154 10.40 -21.19 -2.69
N ILE A 155 11.43 -21.42 -3.52
CA ILE A 155 12.52 -22.35 -3.31
C ILE A 155 13.82 -21.62 -3.65
N SER A 156 14.72 -21.50 -2.68
CA SER A 156 16.05 -20.94 -2.86
C SER A 156 17.09 -21.96 -2.44
N GLN A 157 18.11 -22.15 -3.29
CA GLN A 157 19.25 -23.04 -3.03
C GLN A 157 18.85 -24.48 -2.58
N GLY A 158 17.72 -25.00 -3.10
CA GLY A 158 17.27 -26.37 -2.79
C GLY A 158 16.53 -26.51 -1.45
N THR A 159 16.25 -25.39 -0.77
CA THR A 159 15.40 -25.35 0.43
C THR A 159 14.12 -24.57 0.16
N THR A 160 13.06 -24.83 0.94
CA THR A 160 11.89 -23.95 0.99
C THR A 160 12.40 -22.57 1.42
N GLY A 161 12.26 -21.55 0.55
CA GLY A 161 12.87 -20.25 0.72
C GLY A 161 12.71 -19.62 2.10
N LEU A 162 13.57 -18.68 2.41
CA LEU A 162 13.57 -17.94 3.68
C LEU A 162 12.34 -17.01 3.74
N LYS A 163 11.17 -17.60 3.95
CA LYS A 163 9.92 -16.87 4.19
C LYS A 163 9.52 -16.95 5.65
N THR A 164 9.17 -15.83 6.21
CA THR A 164 8.58 -15.78 7.54
C THR A 164 7.19 -16.41 7.49
N TRP A 165 6.99 -17.50 8.25
CA TRP A 165 5.69 -18.10 8.38
C TRP A 165 4.77 -17.18 9.17
N GLU A 166 3.57 -16.95 8.65
CA GLU A 166 2.57 -16.10 9.29
C GLU A 166 2.28 -16.49 10.76
N ALA A 167 2.42 -17.78 11.07
CA ALA A 167 2.31 -18.28 12.43
C ALA A 167 3.36 -17.69 13.38
N SER A 168 4.59 -17.42 12.92
CA SER A 168 5.65 -16.84 13.74
C SER A 168 5.38 -15.37 14.09
N LEU A 169 4.65 -14.65 13.25
CA LEU A 169 4.25 -13.26 13.52
C LEU A 169 3.12 -13.16 14.56
N ARG A 170 2.40 -14.27 14.81
CA ARG A 170 1.30 -14.32 15.79
C ARG A 170 1.73 -14.80 17.17
N LEU A 171 2.91 -15.39 17.26
CA LEU A 171 3.45 -15.96 18.50
C LEU A 171 4.43 -15.01 19.24
N GLY A 172 4.78 -13.89 18.61
CA GLY A 172 5.54 -12.79 19.22
C GLY A 172 4.60 -11.75 19.77
#